data_60ce39f7f06d4bdc85e75b17d57210c5
#
_entry.id   60ce39f7f06d4bdc85e75b17d57210c5
#
_cell.length_a   1.000
_cell.length_b   1.000
_cell.length_c   1.000
_cell.angle_alpha   90.00
_cell.angle_beta   90.00
_cell.angle_gamma   90.00
#
_symmetry.space_group_name_H-M   'P 1'
#
loop_
_entity.id
_entity.type
_entity.pdbx_description
1 polymer ?
#
loop_
_entity_poly.entity_id
_entity_poly.type
_entity_poly.pdbx_seq_one_letter_code
_entity_poly.pdbx_strand_id
1 'polypeptide(L)'
;MQNQSHTLIGVTKTAVFFLYAALAIIGFAIGYFIPQIAKWALSLPWIPLEGPLRLITFFSRDLQLHLSLLFSVCVRGFGSLILLLQCCCLSKLTDHTVEFIKGKKVQTIHSDDIALVFMDHKRLVLLGTAGYELVREEIDEKPVNVEKAFRQHHYEWATDGDPFKDQFRRWIPDAPDLSQGAHALLKARHKALQDEEKDDIEEFRLELAQLGIVVRDEGTRQYWRKAETYPPKIQLGEGL
;
A
#
# COMPACT_ATOMS: atom_id res chain seq x y z
N MET A 1 -1.00 1.68 35.66
CA MET A 1 -1.39 2.14 34.30
C MET A 1 -0.10 2.26 33.52
N GLN A 2 0.28 1.21 32.79
CA GLN A 2 1.44 1.23 31.91
C GLN A 2 1.10 2.07 30.68
N ASN A 3 1.89 3.10 30.49
CA ASN A 3 1.83 3.94 29.30
C ASN A 3 2.35 3.09 28.12
N GLN A 4 1.44 2.41 27.40
CA GLN A 4 1.84 1.63 26.23
C GLN A 4 2.34 2.61 25.18
N SER A 5 3.64 2.61 24.95
CA SER A 5 4.25 3.33 23.85
C SER A 5 3.76 2.70 22.56
N HIS A 6 2.93 3.41 21.80
CA HIS A 6 2.52 3.00 20.46
C HIS A 6 3.22 3.88 19.44
N THR A 7 3.80 3.24 18.45
CA THR A 7 4.42 3.94 17.33
C THR A 7 3.47 3.89 16.13
N LEU A 8 3.05 5.08 15.67
CA LEU A 8 2.25 5.21 14.46
C LEU A 8 3.23 5.34 13.28
N ILE A 9 3.16 4.41 12.35
CA ILE A 9 3.95 4.42 11.12
C ILE A 9 2.99 4.65 9.96
N GLY A 10 3.09 5.81 9.29
CA GLY A 10 2.22 6.17 8.17
C GLY A 10 2.17 7.67 7.94
N VAL A 11 1.45 8.11 6.92
CA VAL A 11 1.29 9.52 6.58
C VAL A 11 0.63 10.25 7.75
N THR A 12 1.34 11.21 8.32
CA THR A 12 0.87 11.98 9.48
C THR A 12 -0.37 12.78 9.05
N LYS A 13 -1.44 12.74 9.86
CA LYS A 13 -2.69 13.50 9.61
C LYS A 13 -2.43 14.98 9.36
N THR A 14 -1.38 15.53 9.96
CA THR A 14 -0.92 16.91 9.74
C THR A 14 -0.41 17.13 8.32
N ALA A 15 0.36 16.21 7.76
CA ALA A 15 0.85 16.33 6.38
C ALA A 15 -0.32 16.29 5.37
N VAL A 16 -1.30 15.43 5.61
CA VAL A 16 -2.54 15.37 4.82
C VAL A 16 -3.32 16.68 4.93
N PHE A 17 -3.46 17.24 6.13
CA PHE A 17 -4.12 18.53 6.33
C PHE A 17 -3.42 19.66 5.57
N PHE A 18 -2.09 19.75 5.62
CA PHE A 18 -1.33 20.76 4.88
C PHE A 18 -1.45 20.60 3.37
N LEU A 19 -1.47 19.36 2.88
CA LEU A 19 -1.70 19.07 1.46
C LEU A 19 -3.08 19.58 1.00
N TYR A 20 -4.14 19.30 1.78
CA TYR A 20 -5.48 19.79 1.48
C TYR A 20 -5.57 21.33 1.53
N ALA A 21 -4.93 21.93 2.53
CA ALA A 21 -4.89 23.39 2.65
C ALA A 21 -4.18 24.03 1.45
N ALA A 22 -3.05 23.48 1.04
CA ALA A 22 -2.30 23.95 -0.12
C ALA A 22 -3.12 23.82 -1.43
N LEU A 23 -3.75 22.66 -1.66
CA LEU A 23 -4.59 22.45 -2.82
C LEU A 23 -5.82 23.37 -2.83
N ALA A 24 -6.43 23.63 -1.68
CA ALA A 24 -7.55 24.55 -1.55
C ALA A 24 -7.12 26.00 -1.87
N ILE A 25 -5.94 26.43 -1.42
CA ILE A 25 -5.39 27.76 -1.71
C ILE A 25 -5.09 27.90 -3.22
N ILE A 26 -4.47 26.90 -3.83
CA ILE A 26 -4.18 26.89 -5.27
C ILE A 26 -5.48 26.97 -6.07
N GLY A 27 -6.48 26.17 -5.69
CA GLY A 27 -7.79 26.20 -6.35
C GLY A 27 -8.50 27.53 -6.22
N PHE A 28 -8.45 28.14 -5.05
CA PHE A 28 -9.00 29.47 -4.83
C PHE A 28 -8.28 30.51 -5.69
N ALA A 29 -6.95 30.48 -5.74
CA ALA A 29 -6.15 31.39 -6.56
C ALA A 29 -6.50 31.27 -8.05
N ILE A 30 -6.55 30.04 -8.59
CA ILE A 30 -6.95 29.80 -9.98
C ILE A 30 -8.36 30.36 -10.24
N GLY A 31 -9.34 30.02 -9.38
CA GLY A 31 -10.71 30.52 -9.52
C GLY A 31 -10.82 32.04 -9.47
N TYR A 32 -9.98 32.70 -8.67
CA TYR A 32 -9.92 34.16 -8.58
C TYR A 32 -9.33 34.80 -9.84
N PHE A 33 -8.29 34.22 -10.44
CA PHE A 33 -7.61 34.78 -11.59
C PHE A 33 -8.30 34.49 -12.93
N ILE A 34 -9.12 33.43 -13.06
CA ILE A 34 -9.80 33.11 -14.32
C ILE A 34 -10.60 34.26 -14.91
N PRO A 35 -11.45 35.02 -14.17
CA PRO A 35 -12.19 36.13 -14.75
C PRO A 35 -11.29 37.31 -15.16
N GLN A 36 -10.17 37.51 -14.45
CA GLN A 36 -9.21 38.56 -14.78
C GLN A 36 -8.46 38.25 -16.07
N ILE A 37 -8.01 37.01 -16.21
CA ILE A 37 -7.39 36.50 -17.44
C ILE A 37 -8.37 36.56 -18.61
N ALA A 38 -9.65 36.19 -18.39
CA ALA A 38 -10.67 36.31 -19.41
C ALA A 38 -10.92 37.73 -19.85
N LYS A 39 -10.98 38.75 -18.96
CA LYS A 39 -11.08 40.17 -19.28
C LYS A 39 -9.87 40.67 -20.05
N TRP A 40 -8.67 40.25 -19.63
CA TRP A 40 -7.44 40.60 -20.35
C TRP A 40 -7.40 39.97 -21.74
N ALA A 41 -7.78 38.70 -21.88
CA ALA A 41 -7.85 38.02 -23.17
C ALA A 41 -8.84 38.70 -24.14
N LEU A 42 -9.99 39.18 -23.64
CA LEU A 42 -10.97 39.94 -24.43
C LEU A 42 -10.48 41.31 -24.89
N SER A 43 -9.40 41.85 -24.32
CA SER A 43 -8.77 43.11 -24.76
C SER A 43 -7.80 42.94 -25.93
N LEU A 44 -7.49 41.70 -26.33
CA LEU A 44 -6.59 41.41 -27.45
C LEU A 44 -7.35 41.54 -28.79
N PRO A 45 -6.70 42.05 -29.87
CA PRO A 45 -7.37 42.34 -31.14
C PRO A 45 -7.74 41.11 -31.97
N TRP A 46 -7.37 39.91 -31.54
CA TRP A 46 -7.69 38.67 -32.25
C TRP A 46 -7.95 37.54 -31.28
N ILE A 47 -9.23 37.14 -31.14
CA ILE A 47 -9.63 36.11 -30.18
C ILE A 47 -10.39 34.97 -30.88
N PRO A 48 -9.86 33.75 -30.91
CA PRO A 48 -10.55 32.60 -31.50
C PRO A 48 -11.74 32.04 -30.68
N LEU A 49 -11.99 32.56 -29.46
CA LEU A 49 -12.97 32.02 -28.49
C LEU A 49 -13.80 33.12 -27.80
N GLU A 50 -14.29 34.13 -28.55
CA GLU A 50 -15.07 35.25 -27.99
C GLU A 50 -16.35 34.80 -27.21
N GLY A 51 -17.06 33.81 -27.71
CA GLY A 51 -18.32 33.34 -27.11
C GLY A 51 -18.17 32.80 -25.68
N PRO A 52 -17.32 31.81 -25.42
CA PRO A 52 -17.09 31.31 -24.06
C PRO A 52 -16.48 32.35 -23.10
N LEU A 53 -15.57 33.23 -23.58
CA LEU A 53 -14.97 34.26 -22.76
C LEU A 53 -15.95 35.37 -22.36
N ARG A 54 -16.87 35.78 -23.22
CA ARG A 54 -17.97 36.71 -22.90
C ARG A 54 -18.93 36.12 -21.88
N LEU A 55 -19.24 34.84 -21.96
CA LEU A 55 -20.06 34.11 -20.97
C LEU A 55 -19.43 34.16 -19.57
N ILE A 56 -18.12 33.93 -19.48
CA ILE A 56 -17.36 33.99 -18.21
C ILE A 56 -17.40 35.41 -17.62
N THR A 57 -17.30 36.45 -18.43
CA THR A 57 -17.32 37.84 -17.93
C THR A 57 -18.71 38.32 -17.58
N PHE A 58 -19.77 37.83 -18.25
CA PHE A 58 -21.17 38.20 -17.98
C PHE A 58 -21.64 37.67 -16.62
N PHE A 59 -21.23 36.44 -16.25
CA PHE A 59 -21.54 35.83 -14.96
C PHE A 59 -20.51 36.13 -13.85
N SER A 60 -19.64 37.14 -14.04
CA SER A 60 -18.38 37.30 -13.31
C SER A 60 -18.52 37.55 -11.79
N ARG A 61 -19.67 37.86 -11.25
CA ARG A 61 -19.84 38.04 -9.79
C ARG A 61 -20.35 36.81 -9.07
N ASP A 62 -21.40 36.19 -9.58
CA ASP A 62 -21.97 34.96 -8.98
C ASP A 62 -21.21 33.72 -9.42
N LEU A 63 -20.71 33.69 -10.66
CA LEU A 63 -19.91 32.60 -11.21
C LEU A 63 -18.56 32.44 -10.48
N GLN A 64 -17.95 33.54 -10.01
CA GLN A 64 -16.70 33.51 -9.29
C GLN A 64 -16.81 32.76 -7.96
N LEU A 65 -17.92 32.95 -7.24
CA LEU A 65 -18.23 32.23 -6.01
C LEU A 65 -18.56 30.77 -6.31
N HIS A 66 -19.34 30.50 -7.36
CA HIS A 66 -19.72 29.13 -7.73
C HIS A 66 -18.55 28.31 -8.31
N LEU A 67 -17.69 28.91 -9.13
CA LEU A 67 -16.47 28.24 -9.65
C LEU A 67 -15.46 27.94 -8.54
N SER A 68 -15.26 28.87 -7.59
CA SER A 68 -14.37 28.62 -6.45
C SER A 68 -14.90 27.53 -5.53
N LEU A 69 -16.23 27.48 -5.31
CA LEU A 69 -16.88 26.42 -4.55
C LEU A 69 -16.81 25.07 -5.28
N LEU A 70 -17.12 25.01 -6.58
CA LEU A 70 -17.01 23.80 -7.40
C LEU A 70 -15.57 23.26 -7.45
N PHE A 71 -14.59 24.12 -7.63
CA PHE A 71 -13.19 23.72 -7.63
C PHE A 71 -12.76 23.19 -6.25
N SER A 72 -13.21 23.86 -5.17
CA SER A 72 -12.98 23.37 -3.80
C SER A 72 -13.57 21.99 -3.56
N VAL A 73 -14.78 21.72 -4.06
CA VAL A 73 -15.44 20.42 -3.96
C VAL A 73 -14.73 19.35 -4.80
N CYS A 74 -14.31 19.69 -6.02
CA CYS A 74 -13.52 18.78 -6.88
C CYS A 74 -12.18 18.42 -6.26
N VAL A 75 -11.45 19.39 -5.70
CA VAL A 75 -10.17 19.17 -5.01
C VAL A 75 -10.35 18.29 -3.78
N ARG A 76 -11.42 18.51 -3.01
CA ARG A 76 -11.76 17.65 -1.85
C ARG A 76 -12.13 16.24 -2.29
N GLY A 77 -12.92 16.10 -3.36
CA GLY A 77 -13.29 14.79 -3.92
C GLY A 77 -12.08 14.01 -4.44
N PHE A 78 -11.21 14.66 -5.19
CA PHE A 78 -9.98 14.05 -5.72
C PHE A 78 -8.99 13.70 -4.61
N GLY A 79 -8.82 14.57 -3.61
CA GLY A 79 -8.02 14.29 -2.43
C GLY A 79 -8.56 13.12 -1.59
N SER A 80 -9.88 13.02 -1.43
CA SER A 80 -10.52 11.86 -0.79
C SER A 80 -10.29 10.56 -1.57
N LEU A 81 -10.32 10.63 -2.91
CA LEU A 81 -10.04 9.48 -3.76
C LEU A 81 -8.58 9.03 -3.64
N ILE A 82 -7.62 9.97 -3.61
CA ILE A 82 -6.20 9.66 -3.38
C ILE A 82 -6.00 8.99 -2.01
N LEU A 83 -6.66 9.48 -0.96
CA LEU A 83 -6.61 8.86 0.38
C LEU A 83 -7.23 7.47 0.43
N LEU A 84 -8.29 7.23 -0.36
CA LEU A 84 -8.88 5.89 -0.50
C LEU A 84 -7.99 4.95 -1.32
N LEU A 85 -7.18 5.50 -2.23
CA LEU A 85 -6.20 4.75 -3.03
C LEU A 85 -4.87 4.53 -2.29
N GLN A 86 -4.59 5.27 -1.20
CA GLN A 86 -3.47 4.99 -0.29
C GLN A 86 -3.79 3.75 0.55
N CYS A 87 -3.59 2.62 -0.11
CA CYS A 87 -3.79 1.29 0.42
C CYS A 87 -2.75 0.98 1.49
N CYS A 88 -3.21 0.36 2.58
CA CYS A 88 -2.43 -0.21 3.68
C CYS A 88 -1.47 0.72 4.41
N CYS A 89 -1.97 1.23 5.52
CA CYS A 89 -1.11 1.84 6.51
C CYS A 89 -0.89 0.86 7.66
N LEU A 90 0.36 0.63 8.03
CA LEU A 90 0.68 0.11 9.35
C LEU A 90 0.15 1.13 10.36
N SER A 91 -0.94 0.79 11.05
CA SER A 91 -1.70 1.75 11.83
C SER A 91 -1.13 1.91 13.22
N LYS A 92 -0.77 0.79 13.84
CA LYS A 92 -0.36 0.78 15.23
C LYS A 92 0.59 -0.38 15.50
N LEU A 93 1.71 -0.06 16.08
CA LEU A 93 2.71 -1.03 16.55
C LEU A 93 2.81 -0.94 18.05
N THR A 94 2.65 -2.07 18.72
CA THR A 94 2.81 -2.23 20.17
C THR A 94 3.68 -3.44 20.45
N ASP A 95 4.09 -3.64 21.70
CA ASP A 95 4.89 -4.79 22.13
C ASP A 95 4.15 -6.14 21.99
N HIS A 96 2.82 -6.11 21.87
CA HIS A 96 1.99 -7.31 21.84
C HIS A 96 1.22 -7.50 20.52
N THR A 97 1.01 -6.45 19.74
CA THR A 97 0.19 -6.50 18.54
C THR A 97 0.68 -5.56 17.45
N VAL A 98 0.50 -6.00 16.23
CA VAL A 98 0.68 -5.20 15.01
C VAL A 98 -0.66 -5.07 14.32
N GLU A 99 -1.12 -3.85 14.09
CA GLU A 99 -2.39 -3.56 13.44
C GLU A 99 -2.16 -2.96 12.06
N PHE A 100 -2.74 -3.57 11.05
CA PHE A 100 -2.78 -3.06 9.68
C PHE A 100 -4.20 -2.61 9.34
N ILE A 101 -4.31 -1.44 8.73
CA ILE A 101 -5.58 -0.96 8.17
C ILE A 101 -5.53 -1.12 6.65
N LYS A 102 -6.44 -1.92 6.11
CA LYS A 102 -6.65 -2.09 4.67
C LYS A 102 -8.07 -1.67 4.32
N GLY A 103 -8.22 -0.43 3.85
CA GLY A 103 -9.53 0.16 3.61
C GLY A 103 -10.36 0.25 4.89
N LYS A 104 -11.43 -0.54 4.98
CA LYS A 104 -12.30 -0.62 6.17
C LYS A 104 -11.96 -1.81 7.09
N LYS A 105 -11.07 -2.69 6.68
CA LYS A 105 -10.67 -3.87 7.46
C LYS A 105 -9.46 -3.53 8.32
N VAL A 106 -9.50 -3.92 9.58
CA VAL A 106 -8.37 -3.86 10.50
C VAL A 106 -7.92 -5.31 10.73
N GLN A 107 -6.68 -5.60 10.38
CA GLN A 107 -6.05 -6.88 10.65
C GLN A 107 -5.12 -6.71 11.84
N THR A 108 -5.38 -7.41 12.92
CA THR A 108 -4.54 -7.43 14.14
C THR A 108 -3.80 -8.75 14.21
N ILE A 109 -2.48 -8.69 14.41
CA ILE A 109 -1.61 -9.85 14.53
C ILE A 109 -0.93 -9.76 15.88
N HIS A 110 -0.92 -10.85 16.63
CA HIS A 110 -0.25 -10.94 17.92
C HIS A 110 1.26 -11.15 17.75
N SER A 111 2.04 -10.58 18.67
CA SER A 111 3.50 -10.73 18.67
C SER A 111 3.95 -12.19 18.72
N ASP A 112 3.21 -13.03 19.44
CA ASP A 112 3.52 -14.45 19.61
C ASP A 112 3.41 -15.26 18.32
N ASP A 113 2.62 -14.77 17.35
CA ASP A 113 2.47 -15.38 16.03
C ASP A 113 3.57 -14.96 15.07
N ILE A 114 4.31 -13.86 15.39
CA ILE A 114 5.33 -13.27 14.52
C ILE A 114 6.71 -13.80 14.93
N ALA A 115 7.33 -14.53 14.02
CA ALA A 115 8.68 -15.04 14.22
C ALA A 115 9.75 -14.08 13.74
N LEU A 116 9.50 -13.35 12.65
CA LEU A 116 10.48 -12.47 12.02
C LEU A 116 9.80 -11.37 11.21
N VAL A 117 10.43 -10.21 11.18
CA VAL A 117 9.99 -9.07 10.36
C VAL A 117 11.13 -8.64 9.45
N PHE A 118 10.82 -8.34 8.20
CA PHE A 118 11.81 -7.83 7.23
C PHE A 118 11.16 -6.98 6.14
N MET A 119 12.00 -6.23 5.43
CA MET A 119 11.60 -5.53 4.22
C MET A 119 12.04 -6.30 2.98
N ASP A 120 11.10 -6.51 2.07
CA ASP A 120 11.37 -6.97 0.72
C ASP A 120 11.07 -5.84 -0.26
N HIS A 121 12.10 -5.10 -0.66
CA HIS A 121 12.01 -3.83 -1.39
C HIS A 121 11.18 -2.78 -0.61
N LYS A 122 9.97 -2.48 -1.05
CA LYS A 122 9.04 -1.56 -0.39
C LYS A 122 7.95 -2.28 0.41
N ARG A 123 8.00 -3.60 0.49
CA ARG A 123 6.98 -4.39 1.19
C ARG A 123 7.48 -4.84 2.54
N LEU A 124 6.70 -4.54 3.57
CA LEU A 124 6.89 -5.11 4.89
C LEU A 124 6.32 -6.52 4.91
N VAL A 125 7.12 -7.46 5.37
CA VAL A 125 6.73 -8.86 5.51
C VAL A 125 6.81 -9.25 6.98
N LEU A 126 5.71 -9.79 7.51
CA LEU A 126 5.66 -10.44 8.79
C LEU A 126 5.62 -11.95 8.56
N LEU A 127 6.66 -12.62 9.00
CA LEU A 127 6.78 -14.07 8.92
C LEU A 127 6.26 -14.69 10.21
N GLY A 128 5.37 -15.65 10.10
CA GLY A 128 4.87 -16.43 11.23
C GLY A 128 5.82 -17.55 11.64
N THR A 129 5.62 -18.08 12.85
CA THR A 129 6.42 -19.17 13.41
C THR A 129 6.38 -20.45 12.55
N ALA A 130 5.30 -20.66 11.82
CA ALA A 130 5.16 -21.78 10.87
C ALA A 130 5.80 -21.51 9.49
N GLY A 131 6.47 -20.37 9.31
CA GLY A 131 7.18 -20.01 8.06
C GLY A 131 6.31 -19.45 6.95
N TYR A 132 5.04 -19.15 7.24
CA TYR A 132 4.15 -18.44 6.32
C TYR A 132 4.29 -16.93 6.46
N GLU A 133 4.03 -16.24 5.38
CA GLU A 133 3.87 -14.81 5.42
C GLU A 133 2.46 -14.46 5.96
N LEU A 134 2.40 -13.93 7.18
CA LEU A 134 1.16 -13.46 7.80
C LEU A 134 0.66 -12.19 7.12
N VAL A 135 1.61 -11.31 6.75
CA VAL A 135 1.37 -10.06 6.03
C VAL A 135 2.48 -9.83 5.03
N ARG A 136 2.12 -9.34 3.85
CA ARG A 136 3.01 -8.79 2.84
C ARG A 136 2.36 -7.54 2.25
N GLU A 137 2.70 -6.37 2.79
CA GLU A 137 2.06 -5.11 2.43
C GLU A 137 3.07 -4.04 2.07
N GLU A 138 2.74 -3.23 1.05
CA GLU A 138 3.57 -2.11 0.64
C GLU A 138 3.45 -0.97 1.66
N ILE A 139 4.60 -0.47 2.12
CA ILE A 139 4.67 0.63 3.07
C ILE A 139 5.43 1.79 2.45
N ASP A 140 4.82 2.97 2.52
CA ASP A 140 5.41 4.22 2.03
C ASP A 140 6.23 4.93 3.13
N GLU A 141 7.06 4.15 3.86
CA GLU A 141 7.94 4.65 4.90
C GLU A 141 9.37 4.15 4.63
N LYS A 142 10.36 4.90 5.13
CA LYS A 142 11.76 4.52 4.97
C LYS A 142 12.07 3.23 5.74
N PRO A 143 12.73 2.24 5.12
CA PRO A 143 13.03 0.97 5.79
C PRO A 143 13.71 1.13 7.15
N VAL A 144 14.60 2.10 7.28
CA VAL A 144 15.32 2.39 8.54
C VAL A 144 14.38 2.81 9.67
N ASN A 145 13.32 3.58 9.36
CA ASN A 145 12.34 4.01 10.36
C ASN A 145 11.46 2.83 10.79
N VAL A 146 11.08 1.99 9.83
CA VAL A 146 10.29 0.77 10.08
C VAL A 146 11.10 -0.19 10.96
N GLU A 147 12.34 -0.49 10.60
CA GLU A 147 13.26 -1.31 11.39
C GLU A 147 13.37 -0.80 12.83
N LYS A 148 13.66 0.50 12.98
CA LYS A 148 13.81 1.12 14.31
C LYS A 148 12.55 0.94 15.14
N ALA A 149 11.37 1.13 14.56
CA ALA A 149 10.11 0.97 15.26
C ALA A 149 9.87 -0.47 15.71
N PHE A 150 10.07 -1.46 14.82
CA PHE A 150 9.90 -2.86 15.18
C PHE A 150 10.89 -3.32 16.25
N ARG A 151 12.16 -2.91 16.16
CA ARG A 151 13.17 -3.21 17.20
C ARG A 151 12.87 -2.55 18.53
N GLN A 152 12.28 -1.34 18.56
CA GLN A 152 11.84 -0.68 19.79
C GLN A 152 10.73 -1.46 20.51
N HIS A 153 9.91 -2.19 19.78
CA HIS A 153 8.84 -3.04 20.29
C HIS A 153 9.24 -4.51 20.39
N HIS A 154 10.56 -4.80 20.42
CA HIS A 154 11.15 -6.12 20.65
C HIS A 154 10.82 -7.18 19.60
N TYR A 155 10.41 -6.78 18.40
CA TYR A 155 10.25 -7.72 17.29
C TYR A 155 11.60 -8.08 16.67
N GLU A 156 11.76 -9.35 16.29
CA GLU A 156 12.96 -9.81 15.59
C GLU A 156 12.96 -9.27 14.16
N TRP A 157 14.09 -8.67 13.77
CA TRP A 157 14.23 -8.02 12.47
C TRP A 157 15.39 -8.61 11.68
N ALA A 158 15.12 -9.10 10.44
CA ALA A 158 16.14 -9.55 9.53
C ALA A 158 16.68 -8.37 8.70
N THR A 159 17.94 -8.03 8.94
CA THR A 159 18.62 -6.91 8.26
C THR A 159 18.90 -7.24 6.80
N ASP A 160 19.17 -8.53 6.50
CA ASP A 160 19.52 -9.01 5.17
C ASP A 160 18.30 -9.31 4.27
N GLY A 161 17.10 -8.98 4.77
CA GLY A 161 15.84 -9.24 4.07
C GLY A 161 15.33 -10.66 4.28
N ASP A 162 14.71 -11.23 3.24
CA ASP A 162 14.08 -12.55 3.31
C ASP A 162 15.10 -13.69 3.52
N PRO A 163 15.10 -14.38 4.66
CA PRO A 163 16.02 -15.48 4.93
C PRO A 163 15.78 -16.71 4.05
N PHE A 164 14.60 -16.79 3.41
CA PHE A 164 14.23 -17.90 2.52
C PHE A 164 14.35 -17.52 1.04
N LYS A 165 14.99 -16.40 0.71
CA LYS A 165 15.07 -15.88 -0.67
C LYS A 165 15.58 -16.91 -1.66
N ASP A 166 16.58 -17.69 -1.28
CA ASP A 166 17.24 -18.67 -2.16
C ASP A 166 16.44 -20.00 -2.29
N GLN A 167 15.40 -20.18 -1.50
CA GLN A 167 14.52 -21.34 -1.57
C GLN A 167 13.40 -21.20 -2.60
N PHE A 168 13.14 -19.97 -3.07
CA PHE A 168 12.10 -19.74 -4.04
C PHE A 168 12.47 -20.32 -5.41
N ARG A 169 11.57 -21.16 -5.94
CA ARG A 169 11.68 -21.78 -7.27
C ARG A 169 10.57 -21.23 -8.15
N ARG A 170 10.89 -21.00 -9.42
CA ARG A 170 9.88 -20.59 -10.39
C ARG A 170 8.86 -21.69 -10.56
N TRP A 171 7.58 -21.31 -10.52
CA TRP A 171 6.51 -22.25 -10.84
C TRP A 171 6.52 -22.59 -12.33
N ILE A 172 6.48 -23.91 -12.60
CA ILE A 172 6.34 -24.50 -13.93
C ILE A 172 5.12 -25.41 -13.85
N PRO A 173 4.15 -25.31 -14.79
CA PRO A 173 3.01 -26.23 -14.83
C PRO A 173 3.47 -27.70 -14.84
N ASP A 174 2.73 -28.53 -14.12
CA ASP A 174 2.91 -29.99 -14.06
C ASP A 174 4.30 -30.47 -13.53
N ALA A 175 5.03 -29.61 -12.84
CA ALA A 175 6.27 -30.00 -12.17
C ALA A 175 5.97 -31.02 -11.04
N PRO A 176 6.79 -32.07 -10.87
CA PRO A 176 6.50 -33.18 -9.94
C PRO A 176 6.59 -32.78 -8.45
N ASP A 177 7.16 -31.63 -8.15
CA ASP A 177 7.40 -31.16 -6.78
C ASP A 177 6.15 -30.68 -6.03
N LEU A 178 5.04 -30.46 -6.76
CA LEU A 178 3.78 -29.92 -6.25
C LEU A 178 2.62 -30.91 -6.47
N SER A 179 1.64 -30.85 -5.57
CA SER A 179 0.40 -31.61 -5.72
C SER A 179 -0.48 -31.05 -6.86
N GLN A 180 -1.39 -31.87 -7.40
CA GLN A 180 -2.36 -31.42 -8.41
C GLN A 180 -3.21 -30.24 -7.91
N GLY A 181 -3.61 -30.25 -6.64
CA GLY A 181 -4.35 -29.15 -6.02
C GLY A 181 -3.55 -27.85 -6.01
N ALA A 182 -2.26 -27.92 -5.65
CA ALA A 182 -1.38 -26.75 -5.70
C ALA A 182 -1.19 -26.21 -7.12
N HIS A 183 -1.07 -27.10 -8.12
CA HIS A 183 -1.01 -26.66 -9.52
C HIS A 183 -2.29 -25.99 -9.98
N ALA A 184 -3.46 -26.50 -9.59
CA ALA A 184 -4.75 -25.89 -9.92
C ALA A 184 -4.86 -24.47 -9.35
N LEU A 185 -4.49 -24.28 -8.08
CA LEU A 185 -4.48 -22.98 -7.43
C LEU A 185 -3.48 -22.01 -8.05
N LEU A 186 -2.25 -22.46 -8.33
CA LEU A 186 -1.24 -21.63 -8.98
C LEU A 186 -1.64 -21.22 -10.40
N LYS A 187 -2.34 -22.10 -11.14
CA LYS A 187 -2.87 -21.81 -12.47
C LYS A 187 -4.00 -20.78 -12.40
N ALA A 188 -4.94 -20.94 -11.46
CA ALA A 188 -6.01 -19.96 -11.23
C ALA A 188 -5.44 -18.60 -10.83
N ARG A 189 -4.48 -18.60 -9.90
CA ARG A 189 -3.78 -17.40 -9.45
C ARG A 189 -2.98 -16.73 -10.59
N HIS A 190 -2.39 -17.50 -11.49
CA HIS A 190 -1.70 -16.95 -12.66
C HIS A 190 -2.65 -16.17 -13.56
N LYS A 191 -3.87 -16.68 -13.74
CA LYS A 191 -4.91 -15.97 -14.49
C LYS A 191 -5.31 -14.68 -13.78
N ALA A 192 -5.57 -14.73 -12.48
CA ALA A 192 -5.90 -13.55 -11.68
C ALA A 192 -4.79 -12.47 -11.73
N LEU A 193 -3.50 -12.88 -11.77
CA LEU A 193 -2.37 -11.97 -11.97
C LEU A 193 -2.36 -11.32 -13.37
N GLN A 194 -2.81 -12.03 -14.41
CA GLN A 194 -2.94 -11.46 -15.75
C GLN A 194 -4.11 -10.49 -15.87
N ASP A 195 -5.21 -10.80 -15.17
CA ASP A 195 -6.44 -10.01 -15.16
C ASP A 195 -6.40 -8.89 -14.09
N GLU A 196 -5.31 -8.79 -13.30
CA GLU A 196 -5.08 -7.81 -12.22
C GLU A 196 -6.14 -7.86 -11.09
N GLU A 197 -6.75 -9.02 -10.87
CA GLU A 197 -7.78 -9.27 -9.87
C GLU A 197 -7.15 -9.46 -8.47
N LYS A 198 -6.97 -8.35 -7.75
CA LYS A 198 -6.22 -8.34 -6.49
C LYS A 198 -6.82 -9.20 -5.38
N ASP A 199 -8.14 -9.26 -5.31
CA ASP A 199 -8.83 -10.04 -4.26
C ASP A 199 -8.62 -11.53 -4.49
N ASP A 200 -8.73 -12.01 -5.72
CA ASP A 200 -8.51 -13.41 -6.09
C ASP A 200 -7.04 -13.82 -5.91
N ILE A 201 -6.09 -12.93 -6.26
CA ILE A 201 -4.66 -13.16 -6.05
C ILE A 201 -4.38 -13.42 -4.57
N GLU A 202 -5.01 -12.66 -3.68
CA GLU A 202 -4.82 -12.80 -2.24
C GLU A 202 -5.55 -14.04 -1.69
N GLU A 203 -6.75 -14.34 -2.16
CA GLU A 203 -7.50 -15.55 -1.78
C GLU A 203 -6.70 -16.81 -2.12
N PHE A 204 -6.23 -16.95 -3.36
CA PHE A 204 -5.40 -18.08 -3.76
C PHE A 204 -4.06 -18.15 -3.01
N ARG A 205 -3.50 -17.02 -2.58
CA ARG A 205 -2.31 -17.01 -1.73
C ARG A 205 -2.59 -17.67 -0.38
N LEU A 206 -3.74 -17.35 0.23
CA LEU A 206 -4.15 -17.94 1.50
C LEU A 206 -4.44 -19.44 1.37
N GLU A 207 -5.08 -19.86 0.29
CA GLU A 207 -5.34 -21.29 0.04
C GLU A 207 -4.05 -22.07 -0.18
N LEU A 208 -3.08 -21.52 -0.92
CA LEU A 208 -1.76 -22.12 -1.09
C LEU A 208 -1.00 -22.23 0.24
N ALA A 209 -1.14 -21.21 1.11
CA ALA A 209 -0.57 -21.26 2.45
C ALA A 209 -1.13 -22.43 3.28
N GLN A 210 -2.42 -22.77 3.17
CA GLN A 210 -3.01 -23.94 3.81
C GLN A 210 -2.39 -25.27 3.31
N LEU A 211 -1.90 -25.29 2.07
CA LEU A 211 -1.17 -26.43 1.49
C LEU A 211 0.32 -26.43 1.84
N GLY A 212 0.78 -25.53 2.70
CA GLY A 212 2.19 -25.41 3.07
C GLY A 212 3.05 -24.75 1.99
N ILE A 213 2.47 -23.92 1.13
CA ILE A 213 3.17 -23.27 0.03
C ILE A 213 3.15 -21.75 0.21
N VAL A 214 4.33 -21.15 0.17
CA VAL A 214 4.50 -19.71 0.15
C VAL A 214 4.78 -19.26 -1.28
N VAL A 215 4.07 -18.24 -1.75
CA VAL A 215 4.19 -17.75 -3.13
C VAL A 215 4.69 -16.32 -3.16
N ARG A 216 5.46 -16.01 -4.21
CA ARG A 216 6.01 -14.68 -4.50
C ARG A 216 5.88 -14.40 -5.98
N ASP A 217 5.63 -13.15 -6.35
CA ASP A 217 5.44 -12.73 -7.72
C ASP A 217 6.55 -11.77 -8.18
N GLU A 218 6.99 -11.97 -9.41
CA GLU A 218 7.81 -11.02 -10.17
C GLU A 218 7.09 -10.69 -11.49
N GLY A 219 6.31 -9.62 -11.47
CA GLY A 219 5.34 -9.35 -12.54
C GLY A 219 4.27 -10.44 -12.57
N THR A 220 4.08 -11.08 -13.71
CA THR A 220 3.15 -12.21 -13.87
C THR A 220 3.79 -13.58 -13.59
N ARG A 221 5.09 -13.62 -13.27
CA ARG A 221 5.80 -14.86 -12.95
C ARG A 221 5.62 -15.18 -11.49
N GLN A 222 5.26 -16.43 -11.20
CA GLN A 222 5.10 -16.92 -9.85
C GLN A 222 6.31 -17.76 -9.42
N TYR A 223 6.74 -17.54 -8.19
CA TYR A 223 7.74 -18.35 -7.49
C TYR A 223 7.11 -18.93 -6.25
N TRP A 224 7.58 -20.08 -5.84
CA TRP A 224 7.03 -20.80 -4.69
C TRP A 224 8.14 -21.44 -3.87
N ARG A 225 7.90 -21.59 -2.59
CA ARG A 225 8.68 -22.43 -1.67
C ARG A 225 7.77 -23.20 -0.73
N LYS A 226 8.27 -24.24 -0.10
CA LYS A 226 7.57 -24.87 1.02
C LYS A 226 7.70 -24.00 2.26
N ALA A 227 6.66 -23.96 3.10
CA ALA A 227 6.73 -23.31 4.39
C ALA A 227 7.62 -24.15 5.32
N GLU A 228 8.54 -23.49 6.00
CA GLU A 228 9.44 -24.10 6.98
C GLU A 228 9.37 -23.27 8.26
N THR A 229 9.29 -23.95 9.41
CA THR A 229 9.25 -23.30 10.72
C THR A 229 10.49 -22.43 10.93
N TYR A 230 10.30 -21.21 11.42
CA TYR A 230 11.38 -20.30 11.77
C TYR A 230 11.51 -20.19 13.29
N PRO A 231 12.71 -20.17 13.87
CA PRO A 231 13.98 -20.34 13.19
C PRO A 231 14.14 -21.76 12.64
N PRO A 232 14.83 -21.92 11.49
CA PRO A 232 15.15 -23.23 10.98
C PRO A 232 15.91 -23.96 12.08
N LYS A 233 15.50 -25.19 12.41
CA LYS A 233 16.22 -26.01 13.40
C LYS A 233 17.70 -26.02 13.01
N ILE A 234 18.51 -25.34 13.81
CA ILE A 234 19.97 -25.48 13.69
C ILE A 234 20.22 -26.95 13.93
N GLN A 235 20.56 -27.68 12.87
CA GLN A 235 21.16 -28.98 13.01
C GLN A 235 22.48 -28.70 13.71
N LEU A 236 22.47 -28.77 15.04
CA LEU A 236 23.72 -28.94 15.78
C LEU A 236 24.33 -30.21 15.19
N GLY A 237 25.33 -29.99 14.34
CA GLY A 237 26.07 -31.10 13.75
C GLY A 237 26.48 -32.01 14.89
N GLU A 238 26.03 -33.24 14.83
CA GLU A 238 26.65 -34.34 15.55
C GLU A 238 28.09 -34.42 15.07
N GLY A 239 28.92 -33.60 15.70
CA GLY A 239 30.37 -33.65 15.54
C GLY A 239 30.96 -34.12 16.86
N LEU A 240 31.12 -35.42 16.99
CA LEU A 240 32.18 -36.06 17.80
C LEU A 240 32.43 -37.43 17.22
#